data_2484106b5fbbb8ddae76200f0ee471d0
#
_entry.id   2484106b5fbbb8ddae76200f0ee471d0
#
_cell.length_a   1.000
_cell.length_b   1.000
_cell.length_c   1.000
_cell.angle_alpha   90.00
_cell.angle_beta   90.00
_cell.angle_gamma   90.00
#
_symmetry.space_group_name_H-M   'P 1'
#
loop_
_entity.id
_entity.type
_entity.pdbx_description
1 polymer ?
#
loop_
_entity_poly.entity_id
_entity_poly.type
_entity_poly.pdbx_seq_one_letter_code
_entity_poly.pdbx_strand_id
1 'polypeptide(L)'
;MDLLWVILTTFLFFFISAQYQISEKIQLLTSPWERFQVDELPVTLLFFSLALTWYAWRRARQATKELQQRQRLEVRLAQTLKENQRLSLSHVSVQEAERKALARELHDELGQQLNAIHIDAVYIRNRATSESVEVLQATQSILQLIQQIQSTLREMLRRLRPVGLDELGLSAAVEHLIEQWQHRHPHTRVHLDFGTPPTPFSEMQNMTCYRMIQETLNNVSRHTRASNVWIQFEVSGQHLAAPRVRLTVRDDGESISATQSEKGLGLIGLRERVEALGGEVMIRTSYQGGFWVQAQFPLQCPEYWH
;
A
#
# COMPACT_ATOMS: atom_id res chain seq x y z
N MET A 1 11.69 37.39 -29.11
CA MET A 1 10.91 38.08 -30.14
C MET A 1 10.34 39.41 -29.63
N ASP A 2 9.91 39.50 -28.39
CA ASP A 2 9.22 40.67 -27.82
C ASP A 2 10.08 41.94 -27.74
N LEU A 3 11.38 41.80 -27.46
CA LEU A 3 12.32 42.93 -27.40
C LEU A 3 12.49 43.62 -28.76
N LEU A 4 12.50 42.83 -29.84
CA LEU A 4 12.60 43.32 -31.19
C LEU A 4 11.36 44.12 -31.61
N TRP A 5 10.19 43.68 -31.18
CA TRP A 5 8.94 44.39 -31.42
C TRP A 5 8.88 45.71 -30.61
N VAL A 6 9.35 45.73 -29.38
CA VAL A 6 9.39 46.95 -28.57
C VAL A 6 10.36 47.97 -29.19
N ILE A 7 11.53 47.51 -29.67
CA ILE A 7 12.49 48.40 -30.31
C ILE A 7 11.90 48.92 -31.63
N LEU A 8 11.28 48.09 -32.43
CA LEU A 8 10.67 48.46 -33.70
C LEU A 8 9.53 49.46 -33.52
N THR A 9 8.64 49.25 -32.58
CA THR A 9 7.52 50.15 -32.27
C THR A 9 8.02 51.46 -31.72
N THR A 10 9.04 51.46 -30.86
CA THR A 10 9.65 52.71 -30.33
C THR A 10 10.32 53.50 -31.45
N PHE A 11 11.02 52.84 -32.36
CA PHE A 11 11.64 53.50 -33.53
C PHE A 11 10.58 54.05 -34.50
N LEU A 12 9.53 53.30 -34.75
CA LEU A 12 8.41 53.73 -35.59
C LEU A 12 7.70 54.94 -34.98
N PHE A 13 7.44 54.92 -33.64
CA PHE A 13 6.85 56.05 -32.92
C PHE A 13 7.76 57.29 -32.98
N PHE A 14 9.06 57.13 -32.79
CA PHE A 14 10.03 58.23 -32.90
C PHE A 14 10.01 58.84 -34.32
N PHE A 15 9.99 58.02 -35.34
CA PHE A 15 9.94 58.49 -36.74
C PHE A 15 8.65 59.26 -37.08
N ILE A 16 7.51 58.71 -36.61
CA ILE A 16 6.23 59.39 -36.76
C ILE A 16 6.19 60.70 -35.95
N SER A 17 6.72 60.71 -34.77
CA SER A 17 6.79 61.92 -33.91
C SER A 17 7.65 63.03 -34.54
N ALA A 18 8.78 62.64 -35.14
CA ALA A 18 9.66 63.59 -35.83
C ALA A 18 9.01 64.17 -37.10
N GLN A 19 8.28 63.33 -37.89
CA GLN A 19 7.65 63.75 -39.14
C GLN A 19 6.45 64.67 -38.94
N TYR A 20 5.71 64.49 -37.87
CA TYR A 20 4.50 65.29 -37.58
C TYR A 20 4.76 66.41 -36.57
N GLN A 21 6.04 66.68 -36.21
CA GLN A 21 6.43 67.68 -35.21
C GLN A 21 5.58 67.64 -33.96
N ILE A 22 5.34 66.41 -33.46
CA ILE A 22 4.44 66.17 -32.31
C ILE A 22 4.98 66.88 -31.10
N SER A 23 6.30 66.94 -30.92
CA SER A 23 6.92 67.62 -29.78
C SER A 23 6.64 69.13 -29.80
N GLU A 24 6.65 69.82 -30.95
CA GLU A 24 6.32 71.24 -31.05
C GLU A 24 4.85 71.51 -30.78
N LYS A 25 3.95 70.62 -31.29
CA LYS A 25 2.53 70.73 -31.02
C LYS A 25 2.18 70.50 -29.55
N ILE A 26 2.89 69.55 -28.90
CA ILE A 26 2.75 69.33 -27.43
C ILE A 26 3.21 70.55 -26.66
N GLN A 27 4.37 71.11 -27.05
CA GLN A 27 4.91 72.34 -26.42
C GLN A 27 3.97 73.52 -26.56
N LEU A 28 3.32 73.76 -27.72
CA LEU A 28 2.31 74.76 -27.95
C LEU A 28 1.04 74.53 -27.10
N LEU A 29 0.64 73.28 -26.90
CA LEU A 29 -0.51 72.88 -26.07
C LEU A 29 -0.21 72.98 -24.57
N THR A 30 1.04 72.79 -24.14
CA THR A 30 1.47 72.80 -22.75
C THR A 30 1.95 74.18 -22.25
N SER A 31 2.19 75.13 -23.15
CA SER A 31 2.62 76.50 -22.82
C SER A 31 1.74 77.22 -21.76
N PRO A 32 0.40 77.03 -21.73
CA PRO A 32 -0.43 77.64 -20.66
C PRO A 32 -0.24 76.96 -19.29
N TRP A 33 0.40 75.77 -19.24
CA TRP A 33 0.57 74.97 -18.04
C TRP A 33 2.02 74.87 -17.56
N GLU A 34 2.94 75.78 -18.03
CA GLU A 34 4.34 75.84 -17.62
C GLU A 34 4.54 75.92 -16.11
N ARG A 35 3.53 76.43 -15.37
CA ARG A 35 3.51 76.46 -13.90
C ARG A 35 3.51 75.08 -13.25
N PHE A 36 3.12 74.01 -13.98
CA PHE A 36 3.01 72.66 -13.47
C PHE A 36 4.09 71.72 -14.03
N GLN A 37 5.15 72.28 -14.70
CA GLN A 37 6.26 71.43 -15.27
C GLN A 37 5.74 70.28 -16.12
N VAL A 38 4.72 70.51 -16.92
CA VAL A 38 4.07 69.48 -17.80
C VAL A 38 5.02 69.04 -18.91
N ASP A 39 6.05 69.79 -19.23
CA ASP A 39 7.13 69.49 -20.14
C ASP A 39 8.01 68.30 -19.68
N GLU A 40 8.11 68.05 -18.35
CA GLU A 40 8.83 66.88 -17.85
C GLU A 40 8.01 65.57 -17.84
N LEU A 41 6.69 65.64 -18.05
CA LEU A 41 5.80 64.50 -18.05
C LEU A 41 6.23 63.40 -19.07
N PRO A 42 6.62 63.68 -20.31
CA PRO A 42 7.04 62.64 -21.24
C PRO A 42 8.27 61.84 -20.74
N VAL A 43 9.25 62.53 -20.16
CA VAL A 43 10.48 61.93 -19.63
C VAL A 43 10.18 61.05 -18.42
N THR A 44 9.34 61.55 -17.49
CA THR A 44 8.94 60.78 -16.31
C THR A 44 8.12 59.55 -16.67
N LEU A 45 7.20 59.60 -17.67
CA LEU A 45 6.45 58.49 -18.18
C LEU A 45 7.36 57.43 -18.87
N LEU A 46 8.41 57.91 -19.56
CA LEU A 46 9.37 56.99 -20.17
C LEU A 46 10.17 56.21 -19.09
N PHE A 47 10.67 56.88 -18.08
CA PHE A 47 11.33 56.23 -16.96
C PHE A 47 10.37 55.27 -16.20
N PHE A 48 9.13 55.68 -15.99
CA PHE A 48 8.13 54.83 -15.36
C PHE A 48 7.83 53.57 -16.21
N SER A 49 7.69 53.69 -17.52
CA SER A 49 7.46 52.60 -18.43
C SER A 49 8.64 51.59 -18.44
N LEU A 50 9.86 52.08 -18.42
CA LEU A 50 11.06 51.27 -18.32
C LEU A 50 11.17 50.54 -16.99
N ALA A 51 10.86 51.22 -15.86
CA ALA A 51 10.84 50.64 -14.55
C ALA A 51 9.75 49.53 -14.44
N LEU A 52 8.56 49.81 -15.00
CA LEU A 52 7.45 48.85 -15.02
C LEU A 52 7.78 47.61 -15.85
N THR A 53 8.40 47.82 -16.99
CA THR A 53 8.86 46.72 -17.87
C THR A 53 9.93 45.87 -17.20
N TRP A 54 10.89 46.49 -16.56
CA TRP A 54 11.91 45.78 -15.78
C TRP A 54 11.31 45.01 -14.59
N TYR A 55 10.36 45.63 -13.87
CA TYR A 55 9.63 44.96 -12.78
C TYR A 55 8.85 43.74 -13.26
N ALA A 56 8.07 43.91 -14.35
CA ALA A 56 7.31 42.81 -14.95
C ALA A 56 8.21 41.68 -15.40
N TRP A 57 9.33 42.00 -16.06
CA TRP A 57 10.31 41.00 -16.51
C TRP A 57 10.97 40.27 -15.34
N ARG A 58 11.35 40.99 -14.26
CA ARG A 58 11.90 40.40 -13.06
C ARG A 58 10.89 39.46 -12.39
N ARG A 59 9.63 39.87 -12.29
CA ARG A 59 8.57 39.07 -11.70
C ARG A 59 8.25 37.83 -12.56
N ALA A 60 8.21 37.96 -13.84
CA ALA A 60 8.03 36.81 -14.76
C ALA A 60 9.18 35.81 -14.63
N ARG A 61 10.43 36.27 -14.55
CA ARG A 61 11.58 35.40 -14.30
C ARG A 61 11.55 34.70 -12.94
N GLN A 62 11.06 35.36 -11.91
CA GLN A 62 10.87 34.72 -10.60
C GLN A 62 9.81 33.63 -10.66
N ALA A 63 8.66 33.92 -11.24
CA ALA A 63 7.57 32.96 -11.40
C ALA A 63 7.99 31.72 -12.22
N THR A 64 8.74 31.90 -13.31
CA THR A 64 9.26 30.76 -14.10
C THR A 64 10.26 29.91 -13.32
N LYS A 65 11.12 30.52 -12.48
CA LYS A 65 12.06 29.78 -11.63
C LYS A 65 11.31 28.97 -10.54
N GLU A 66 10.30 29.57 -9.92
CA GLU A 66 9.47 28.87 -8.92
C GLU A 66 8.72 27.70 -9.51
N LEU A 67 8.13 27.87 -10.73
CA LEU A 67 7.47 26.80 -11.44
C LEU A 67 8.44 25.65 -11.75
N GLN A 68 9.63 25.97 -12.27
CA GLN A 68 10.65 24.96 -12.54
C GLN A 68 11.11 24.23 -11.29
N GLN A 69 11.25 24.95 -10.15
CA GLN A 69 11.60 24.32 -8.88
C GLN A 69 10.51 23.36 -8.39
N ARG A 70 9.23 23.78 -8.45
CA ARG A 70 8.10 22.93 -8.09
C ARG A 70 8.05 21.67 -8.95
N GLN A 71 8.17 21.82 -10.27
CA GLN A 71 8.20 20.66 -11.17
C GLN A 71 9.35 19.70 -10.87
N ARG A 72 10.55 20.22 -10.57
CA ARG A 72 11.70 19.37 -10.19
C ARG A 72 11.47 18.63 -8.87
N LEU A 73 10.83 19.30 -7.89
CA LEU A 73 10.49 18.68 -6.62
C LEU A 73 9.41 17.60 -6.78
N GLU A 74 8.38 17.85 -7.58
CA GLU A 74 7.34 16.87 -7.90
C GLU A 74 7.92 15.63 -8.57
N VAL A 75 8.79 15.79 -9.56
CA VAL A 75 9.47 14.67 -10.24
C VAL A 75 10.34 13.89 -9.27
N ARG A 76 11.12 14.57 -8.42
CA ARG A 76 11.95 13.91 -7.41
C ARG A 76 11.09 13.15 -6.39
N LEU A 77 10.01 13.76 -5.91
CA LEU A 77 9.08 13.12 -4.97
C LEU A 77 8.47 11.85 -5.59
N ALA A 78 8.01 11.94 -6.83
CA ALA A 78 7.46 10.78 -7.55
C ALA A 78 8.50 9.66 -7.73
N GLN A 79 9.76 10.01 -8.04
CA GLN A 79 10.85 9.04 -8.14
C GLN A 79 11.14 8.37 -6.78
N THR A 80 11.25 9.16 -5.71
CA THR A 80 11.52 8.62 -4.37
C THR A 80 10.38 7.72 -3.87
N LEU A 81 9.12 8.09 -4.15
CA LEU A 81 7.97 7.25 -3.82
C LEU A 81 8.01 5.91 -4.57
N LYS A 82 8.32 5.95 -5.88
CA LYS A 82 8.43 4.74 -6.70
C LYS A 82 9.58 3.83 -6.23
N GLU A 83 10.70 4.40 -5.83
CA GLU A 83 11.85 3.67 -5.32
C GLU A 83 11.54 3.05 -3.94
N ASN A 84 10.89 3.78 -3.04
CA ASN A 84 10.42 3.25 -1.76
C ASN A 84 9.42 2.12 -1.95
N GLN A 85 8.47 2.23 -2.86
CA GLN A 85 7.54 1.14 -3.18
C GLN A 85 8.28 -0.09 -3.67
N ARG A 86 9.26 0.09 -4.57
CA ARG A 86 10.08 -1.04 -5.08
C ARG A 86 10.90 -1.71 -3.98
N LEU A 87 11.49 -0.94 -3.08
CA LEU A 87 12.23 -1.46 -1.94
C LEU A 87 11.31 -2.20 -0.96
N SER A 88 10.14 -1.68 -0.66
CA SER A 88 9.13 -2.35 0.17
C SER A 88 8.67 -3.67 -0.45
N LEU A 89 8.40 -3.70 -1.76
CA LEU A 89 8.08 -4.93 -2.48
C LEU A 89 9.19 -5.97 -2.37
N SER A 90 10.44 -5.57 -2.61
CA SER A 90 11.56 -6.49 -2.53
C SER A 90 11.77 -7.01 -1.10
N HIS A 91 11.61 -6.17 -0.09
CA HIS A 91 11.73 -6.58 1.30
C HIS A 91 10.66 -7.60 1.71
N VAL A 92 9.39 -7.34 1.35
CA VAL A 92 8.28 -8.28 1.61
C VAL A 92 8.50 -9.60 0.86
N SER A 93 8.93 -9.57 -0.41
CA SER A 93 9.16 -10.79 -1.19
C SER A 93 10.32 -11.62 -0.63
N VAL A 94 11.42 -11.00 -0.21
CA VAL A 94 12.55 -11.70 0.44
C VAL A 94 12.10 -12.33 1.76
N GLN A 95 11.36 -11.59 2.58
CA GLN A 95 10.85 -12.12 3.86
C GLN A 95 9.92 -13.32 3.67
N GLU A 96 9.02 -13.29 2.69
CA GLU A 96 8.12 -14.43 2.41
C GLU A 96 8.90 -15.60 1.79
N ALA A 97 9.91 -15.35 0.95
CA ALA A 97 10.79 -16.40 0.43
C ALA A 97 11.58 -17.10 1.54
N GLU A 98 12.11 -16.33 2.50
CA GLU A 98 12.82 -16.85 3.68
C GLU A 98 11.87 -17.70 4.55
N ARG A 99 10.66 -17.22 4.81
CA ARG A 99 9.63 -18.00 5.53
C ARG A 99 9.27 -19.29 4.82
N LYS A 100 9.22 -19.27 3.48
CA LYS A 100 8.98 -20.45 2.64
C LYS A 100 10.11 -21.45 2.75
N ALA A 101 11.36 -20.98 2.73
CA ALA A 101 12.53 -21.82 2.87
C ALA A 101 12.59 -22.46 4.26
N LEU A 102 12.44 -21.66 5.32
CA LEU A 102 12.40 -22.13 6.71
C LEU A 102 11.28 -23.15 6.96
N ALA A 103 10.09 -22.92 6.42
CA ALA A 103 8.98 -23.85 6.59
C ALA A 103 9.28 -25.20 5.94
N ARG A 104 9.92 -25.22 4.75
CA ARG A 104 10.33 -26.47 4.10
C ARG A 104 11.43 -27.18 4.89
N GLU A 105 12.47 -26.48 5.28
CA GLU A 105 13.58 -27.03 6.04
C GLU A 105 13.09 -27.66 7.37
N LEU A 106 12.24 -26.95 8.12
CA LEU A 106 11.64 -27.48 9.33
C LEU A 106 10.74 -28.71 9.08
N HIS A 107 10.01 -28.72 7.97
CA HIS A 107 9.18 -29.86 7.62
C HIS A 107 10.02 -31.08 7.26
N ASP A 108 11.05 -30.89 6.45
CA ASP A 108 11.90 -31.96 5.95
C ASP A 108 12.80 -32.54 7.06
N GLU A 109 13.49 -31.68 7.84
CA GLU A 109 14.39 -32.17 8.86
C GLU A 109 13.65 -32.70 10.10
N LEU A 110 12.83 -31.87 10.75
CA LEU A 110 12.15 -32.29 11.98
C LEU A 110 11.03 -33.28 11.73
N GLY A 111 10.31 -33.15 10.62
CA GLY A 111 9.25 -34.07 10.25
C GLY A 111 9.79 -35.49 10.01
N GLN A 112 10.91 -35.62 9.28
CA GLN A 112 11.53 -36.93 9.02
C GLN A 112 12.11 -37.53 10.31
N GLN A 113 12.80 -36.77 11.15
CA GLN A 113 13.35 -37.26 12.41
C GLN A 113 12.26 -37.73 13.37
N LEU A 114 11.19 -36.95 13.54
CA LEU A 114 10.05 -37.34 14.38
C LEU A 114 9.35 -38.58 13.86
N ASN A 115 9.26 -38.73 12.52
CA ASN A 115 8.67 -39.92 11.93
C ASN A 115 9.53 -41.17 12.18
N ALA A 116 10.86 -41.07 12.08
CA ALA A 116 11.79 -42.16 12.40
C ALA A 116 11.64 -42.62 13.87
N ILE A 117 11.68 -41.66 14.82
CA ILE A 117 11.48 -41.95 16.25
C ILE A 117 10.10 -42.55 16.51
N HIS A 118 9.07 -42.12 15.80
CA HIS A 118 7.72 -42.69 15.90
C HIS A 118 7.69 -44.15 15.49
N ILE A 119 8.32 -44.50 14.34
CA ILE A 119 8.42 -45.86 13.84
C ILE A 119 9.14 -46.75 14.86
N ASP A 120 10.26 -46.31 15.38
CA ASP A 120 11.05 -47.07 16.39
C ASP A 120 10.24 -47.29 17.69
N ALA A 121 9.54 -46.25 18.16
CA ALA A 121 8.67 -46.38 19.34
C ALA A 121 7.51 -47.36 19.11
N VAL A 122 6.88 -47.33 17.94
CA VAL A 122 5.83 -48.30 17.56
C VAL A 122 6.37 -49.72 17.48
N TYR A 123 7.58 -49.88 16.92
CA TYR A 123 8.24 -51.19 16.82
C TYR A 123 8.53 -51.79 18.21
N ILE A 124 9.10 -50.99 19.15
CA ILE A 124 9.34 -51.39 20.53
C ILE A 124 8.04 -51.74 21.22
N ARG A 125 7.01 -50.91 21.13
CA ARG A 125 5.69 -51.18 21.71
C ARG A 125 5.10 -52.51 21.26
N ASN A 126 5.19 -52.82 19.95
CA ASN A 126 4.59 -54.03 19.39
C ASN A 126 5.36 -55.29 19.71
N ARG A 127 6.63 -55.20 20.15
CA ARG A 127 7.45 -56.31 20.57
C ARG A 127 7.55 -56.52 22.07
N ALA A 128 7.12 -55.51 22.85
CA ALA A 128 7.10 -55.65 24.30
C ALA A 128 6.09 -56.73 24.74
N THR A 129 6.57 -57.65 25.57
CA THR A 129 5.72 -58.71 26.15
C THR A 129 4.94 -58.20 27.34
N SER A 130 3.89 -58.90 27.77
CA SER A 130 3.02 -58.50 28.87
C SER A 130 3.78 -58.36 30.22
N GLU A 131 4.95 -58.95 30.34
CA GLU A 131 5.80 -58.87 31.54
C GLU A 131 6.66 -57.56 31.59
N SER A 132 6.68 -56.79 30.47
CA SER A 132 7.48 -55.57 30.35
C SER A 132 6.61 -54.30 30.50
N VAL A 133 5.85 -54.18 31.55
CA VAL A 133 4.91 -53.07 31.80
C VAL A 133 5.64 -51.69 31.77
N GLU A 134 6.81 -51.63 32.35
CA GLU A 134 7.65 -50.40 32.36
C GLU A 134 8.05 -49.96 30.92
N VAL A 135 8.43 -50.91 30.09
CA VAL A 135 8.80 -50.60 28.66
C VAL A 135 7.56 -50.12 27.87
N LEU A 136 6.40 -50.74 28.09
CA LEU A 136 5.16 -50.34 27.50
C LEU A 136 4.77 -48.90 27.88
N GLN A 137 4.83 -48.60 29.19
CA GLN A 137 4.58 -47.24 29.69
C GLN A 137 5.54 -46.21 29.14
N ALA A 138 6.85 -46.50 29.15
CA ALA A 138 7.86 -45.61 28.57
C ALA A 138 7.63 -45.33 27.08
N THR A 139 7.35 -46.38 26.32
CA THR A 139 7.07 -46.27 24.88
C THR A 139 5.80 -45.46 24.61
N GLN A 140 4.77 -45.65 25.42
CA GLN A 140 3.55 -44.89 25.30
C GLN A 140 3.73 -43.41 25.62
N SER A 141 4.58 -43.08 26.60
CA SER A 141 4.99 -41.72 26.92
C SER A 141 5.77 -41.09 25.77
N ILE A 142 6.70 -41.82 25.14
CA ILE A 142 7.44 -41.36 23.97
C ILE A 142 6.49 -41.05 22.82
N LEU A 143 5.55 -41.92 22.51
CA LEU A 143 4.56 -41.72 21.43
C LEU A 143 3.68 -40.48 21.70
N GLN A 144 3.28 -40.23 22.94
CA GLN A 144 2.55 -39.02 23.34
C GLN A 144 3.39 -37.75 23.11
N LEU A 145 4.66 -37.76 23.54
CA LEU A 145 5.57 -36.64 23.32
C LEU A 145 5.79 -36.35 21.85
N ILE A 146 5.99 -37.37 21.02
CA ILE A 146 6.11 -37.21 19.55
C ILE A 146 4.87 -36.55 18.98
N GLN A 147 3.67 -36.99 19.34
CA GLN A 147 2.41 -36.40 18.90
C GLN A 147 2.31 -34.93 19.31
N GLN A 148 2.71 -34.59 20.52
CA GLN A 148 2.73 -33.22 21.02
C GLN A 148 3.71 -32.34 20.23
N ILE A 149 4.93 -32.83 20.00
CA ILE A 149 5.96 -32.11 19.20
C ILE A 149 5.47 -31.93 17.75
N GLN A 150 4.91 -32.97 17.13
CA GLN A 150 4.35 -32.89 15.78
C GLN A 150 3.21 -31.87 15.66
N SER A 151 2.35 -31.76 16.70
CA SER A 151 1.27 -30.77 16.73
C SER A 151 1.84 -29.34 16.83
N THR A 152 2.84 -29.14 17.67
CA THR A 152 3.53 -27.86 17.84
C THR A 152 4.27 -27.45 16.56
N LEU A 153 4.97 -28.39 15.94
CA LEU A 153 5.66 -28.16 14.67
C LEU A 153 4.66 -27.77 13.55
N ARG A 154 3.56 -28.48 13.43
CA ARG A 154 2.50 -28.13 12.46
C ARG A 154 1.94 -26.72 12.71
N GLU A 155 1.82 -26.31 13.98
CA GLU A 155 1.36 -24.96 14.30
C GLU A 155 2.40 -23.89 13.94
N MET A 156 3.70 -24.16 14.18
CA MET A 156 4.78 -23.27 13.76
C MET A 156 4.86 -23.12 12.24
N LEU A 157 4.78 -24.24 11.52
CA LEU A 157 4.77 -24.24 10.05
C LEU A 157 3.60 -23.42 9.48
N ARG A 158 2.41 -23.55 10.08
CA ARG A 158 1.24 -22.74 9.69
C ARG A 158 1.42 -21.24 9.94
N ARG A 159 2.16 -20.86 10.98
CA ARG A 159 2.51 -19.45 11.24
C ARG A 159 3.52 -18.91 10.23
N LEU A 160 4.46 -19.76 9.80
CA LEU A 160 5.46 -19.41 8.80
C LEU A 160 4.83 -19.34 7.41
N ARG A 161 4.06 -20.33 7.02
CA ARG A 161 3.41 -20.40 5.70
C ARG A 161 2.04 -21.11 5.76
N PRO A 162 1.02 -20.58 5.06
CA PRO A 162 -0.27 -21.23 4.95
C PRO A 162 -0.16 -22.55 4.19
N VAL A 163 -0.62 -23.63 4.80
CA VAL A 163 -0.68 -24.96 4.15
C VAL A 163 -1.72 -24.91 3.03
N GLY A 164 -1.35 -25.37 1.85
CA GLY A 164 -2.27 -25.50 0.70
C GLY A 164 -2.46 -24.24 -0.14
N LEU A 165 -1.87 -23.10 0.22
CA LEU A 165 -2.01 -21.87 -0.59
C LEU A 165 -1.41 -22.03 -1.99
N ASP A 166 -0.31 -22.77 -2.12
CA ASP A 166 0.38 -23.02 -3.39
C ASP A 166 -0.28 -24.14 -4.20
N GLU A 167 -0.82 -25.15 -3.51
CA GLU A 167 -1.33 -26.37 -4.14
C GLU A 167 -2.83 -26.26 -4.46
N LEU A 168 -3.61 -25.67 -3.55
CA LEU A 168 -5.06 -25.64 -3.62
C LEU A 168 -5.61 -24.23 -3.95
N GLY A 169 -4.75 -23.23 -3.95
CA GLY A 169 -5.12 -21.84 -4.23
C GLY A 169 -5.74 -21.12 -3.01
N LEU A 170 -6.04 -19.82 -3.22
CA LEU A 170 -6.49 -18.92 -2.14
C LEU A 170 -7.84 -19.35 -1.55
N SER A 171 -8.80 -19.75 -2.36
CA SER A 171 -10.15 -20.10 -1.89
C SER A 171 -10.10 -21.24 -0.88
N ALA A 172 -9.51 -22.36 -1.27
CA ALA A 172 -9.40 -23.54 -0.41
C ALA A 172 -8.57 -23.27 0.86
N ALA A 173 -7.49 -22.48 0.74
CA ALA A 173 -6.68 -22.11 1.89
C ALA A 173 -7.43 -21.22 2.88
N VAL A 174 -8.25 -20.28 2.39
CA VAL A 174 -9.09 -19.39 3.23
C VAL A 174 -10.23 -20.17 3.88
N GLU A 175 -10.92 -21.04 3.14
CA GLU A 175 -11.96 -21.91 3.69
C GLU A 175 -11.42 -22.77 4.83
N HIS A 176 -10.27 -23.40 4.63
CA HIS A 176 -9.60 -24.19 5.66
C HIS A 176 -9.18 -23.35 6.88
N LEU A 177 -8.68 -22.13 6.65
CA LEU A 177 -8.36 -21.19 7.74
C LEU A 177 -9.61 -20.86 8.56
N ILE A 178 -10.73 -20.57 7.90
CA ILE A 178 -12.00 -20.24 8.53
C ILE A 178 -12.52 -21.43 9.34
N GLU A 179 -12.53 -22.65 8.76
CA GLU A 179 -12.97 -23.87 9.43
C GLU A 179 -12.19 -24.12 10.73
N GLN A 180 -10.86 -24.04 10.65
CA GLN A 180 -10.02 -24.20 11.83
C GLN A 180 -10.23 -23.11 12.87
N TRP A 181 -10.47 -21.88 12.43
CA TRP A 181 -10.74 -20.77 13.36
C TRP A 181 -12.10 -20.91 14.03
N GLN A 182 -13.16 -21.27 13.27
CA GLN A 182 -14.50 -21.51 13.81
C GLN A 182 -14.54 -22.67 14.80
N HIS A 183 -13.77 -23.74 14.56
CA HIS A 183 -13.68 -24.87 15.49
C HIS A 183 -13.17 -24.43 16.87
N ARG A 184 -12.30 -23.42 16.93
CA ARG A 184 -11.81 -22.83 18.20
C ARG A 184 -12.73 -21.75 18.76
N HIS A 185 -13.61 -21.19 17.93
CA HIS A 185 -14.52 -20.08 18.27
C HIS A 185 -15.96 -20.43 17.86
N PRO A 186 -16.59 -21.43 18.52
CA PRO A 186 -17.89 -21.97 18.07
C PRO A 186 -19.06 -20.98 18.22
N HIS A 187 -18.86 -19.89 18.96
CA HIS A 187 -19.87 -18.86 19.17
C HIS A 187 -19.87 -17.76 18.09
N THR A 188 -18.89 -17.76 17.18
CA THR A 188 -18.76 -16.77 16.12
C THR A 188 -18.97 -17.42 14.76
N ARG A 189 -19.88 -16.89 13.95
CA ARG A 189 -20.10 -17.34 12.56
C ARG A 189 -19.29 -16.51 11.59
N VAL A 190 -18.63 -17.17 10.65
CA VAL A 190 -17.91 -16.50 9.56
C VAL A 190 -18.70 -16.67 8.28
N HIS A 191 -19.01 -15.56 7.63
CA HIS A 191 -19.69 -15.49 6.34
C HIS A 191 -18.65 -15.15 5.28
N LEU A 192 -18.36 -16.08 4.40
CA LEU A 192 -17.41 -15.90 3.29
C LEU A 192 -18.17 -15.70 1.98
N ASP A 193 -17.91 -14.55 1.34
CA ASP A 193 -18.33 -14.26 -0.02
C ASP A 193 -17.06 -14.05 -0.87
N PHE A 194 -16.68 -15.10 -1.57
CA PHE A 194 -15.41 -15.08 -2.31
C PHE A 194 -15.53 -14.42 -3.68
N GLY A 195 -16.76 -14.24 -4.19
CA GLY A 195 -16.96 -13.81 -5.58
C GLY A 195 -16.24 -14.74 -6.58
N THR A 196 -16.31 -14.39 -7.84
CA THR A 196 -15.55 -15.11 -8.88
C THR A 196 -14.47 -14.16 -9.40
N PRO A 197 -13.21 -14.30 -8.98
CA PRO A 197 -12.15 -13.48 -9.54
C PRO A 197 -11.98 -13.85 -11.03
N PRO A 198 -11.88 -12.87 -11.94
CA PRO A 198 -11.79 -13.12 -13.39
C PRO A 198 -10.47 -13.78 -13.80
N THR A 199 -9.44 -13.68 -12.97
CA THR A 199 -8.08 -14.22 -13.21
C THR A 199 -7.47 -14.70 -11.90
N PRO A 200 -6.60 -15.71 -11.91
CA PRO A 200 -5.86 -16.10 -10.72
C PRO A 200 -4.96 -14.95 -10.22
N PHE A 201 -4.94 -14.78 -8.92
CA PHE A 201 -4.07 -13.81 -8.27
C PHE A 201 -2.60 -14.22 -8.37
N SER A 202 -1.69 -13.26 -8.36
CA SER A 202 -0.26 -13.52 -8.20
C SER A 202 0.03 -14.15 -6.82
N GLU A 203 1.17 -14.84 -6.67
CA GLU A 203 1.57 -15.45 -5.38
C GLU A 203 1.57 -14.41 -4.25
N MET A 204 2.07 -13.20 -4.52
CA MET A 204 2.09 -12.08 -3.58
C MET A 204 0.68 -11.62 -3.19
N GLN A 205 -0.25 -11.55 -4.15
CA GLN A 205 -1.65 -11.18 -3.89
C GLN A 205 -2.36 -12.25 -3.06
N ASN A 206 -2.17 -13.53 -3.41
CA ASN A 206 -2.71 -14.65 -2.64
C ASN A 206 -2.24 -14.60 -1.18
N MET A 207 -0.93 -14.41 -0.98
CA MET A 207 -0.34 -14.32 0.35
C MET A 207 -0.87 -13.10 1.13
N THR A 208 -0.98 -11.95 0.48
CA THR A 208 -1.48 -10.72 1.12
C THR A 208 -2.93 -10.88 1.56
N CYS A 209 -3.80 -11.43 0.70
CA CYS A 209 -5.20 -11.72 1.04
C CYS A 209 -5.30 -12.69 2.21
N TYR A 210 -4.57 -13.79 2.14
CA TYR A 210 -4.58 -14.80 3.21
C TYR A 210 -4.14 -14.20 4.56
N ARG A 211 -3.02 -13.45 4.57
CA ARG A 211 -2.50 -12.82 5.79
C ARG A 211 -3.45 -11.77 6.35
N MET A 212 -4.12 -11.01 5.49
CA MET A 212 -5.13 -10.06 5.94
C MET A 212 -6.27 -10.76 6.68
N ILE A 213 -6.82 -11.82 6.11
CA ILE A 213 -7.90 -12.58 6.75
C ILE A 213 -7.41 -13.20 8.06
N GLN A 214 -6.24 -13.84 8.05
CA GLN A 214 -5.64 -14.46 9.24
C GLN A 214 -5.47 -13.44 10.37
N GLU A 215 -4.89 -12.28 10.08
CA GLU A 215 -4.64 -11.25 11.09
C GLU A 215 -5.94 -10.64 11.61
N THR A 216 -6.91 -10.41 10.72
CA THR A 216 -8.20 -9.86 11.14
C THR A 216 -8.97 -10.86 12.02
N LEU A 217 -8.98 -12.15 11.67
CA LEU A 217 -9.58 -13.19 12.50
C LEU A 217 -8.89 -13.32 13.88
N ASN A 218 -7.56 -13.18 13.91
CA ASN A 218 -6.80 -13.13 15.16
C ASN A 218 -7.18 -11.90 16.00
N ASN A 219 -7.40 -10.75 15.37
CA ASN A 219 -7.82 -9.53 16.05
C ASN A 219 -9.23 -9.67 16.62
N VAL A 220 -10.16 -10.27 15.87
CA VAL A 220 -11.50 -10.60 16.36
C VAL A 220 -11.41 -11.47 17.62
N SER A 221 -10.61 -12.54 17.59
CA SER A 221 -10.48 -13.45 18.75
C SER A 221 -9.86 -12.82 19.99
N ARG A 222 -9.02 -11.79 19.81
CA ARG A 222 -8.32 -11.14 20.93
C ARG A 222 -9.04 -9.92 21.48
N HIS A 223 -9.76 -9.20 20.62
CA HIS A 223 -10.21 -7.85 20.93
C HIS A 223 -11.70 -7.63 20.82
N THR A 224 -12.46 -8.61 20.29
CA THR A 224 -13.91 -8.47 20.14
C THR A 224 -14.66 -9.70 20.65
N ARG A 225 -15.92 -9.51 21.03
CA ARG A 225 -16.88 -10.60 21.29
C ARG A 225 -17.89 -10.65 20.16
N ALA A 226 -17.37 -10.80 18.93
CA ALA A 226 -18.20 -10.80 17.74
C ALA A 226 -19.02 -12.09 17.65
N SER A 227 -20.28 -11.96 17.25
CA SER A 227 -21.16 -13.08 16.88
C SER A 227 -21.03 -13.44 15.41
N ASN A 228 -20.69 -12.46 14.56
CA ASN A 228 -20.55 -12.65 13.12
C ASN A 228 -19.31 -11.92 12.61
N VAL A 229 -18.65 -12.54 11.62
CA VAL A 229 -17.56 -11.97 10.83
C VAL A 229 -17.93 -12.15 9.36
N TRP A 230 -17.80 -11.10 8.57
CA TRP A 230 -18.03 -11.14 7.13
C TRP A 230 -16.72 -10.89 6.39
N ILE A 231 -16.43 -11.75 5.43
CA ILE A 231 -15.26 -11.67 4.55
C ILE A 231 -15.81 -11.59 3.13
N GLN A 232 -15.51 -10.49 2.43
CA GLN A 232 -16.02 -10.23 1.09
C GLN A 232 -14.89 -9.89 0.14
N PHE A 233 -14.87 -10.58 -1.01
CA PHE A 233 -14.00 -10.29 -2.13
C PHE A 233 -14.81 -9.68 -3.27
N GLU A 234 -14.36 -8.54 -3.76
CA GLU A 234 -14.94 -7.86 -4.90
C GLU A 234 -13.85 -7.50 -5.91
N VAL A 235 -14.13 -7.71 -7.18
CA VAL A 235 -13.28 -7.20 -8.26
C VAL A 235 -14.05 -6.10 -8.98
N SER A 236 -13.55 -4.87 -8.88
CA SER A 236 -14.13 -3.70 -9.53
C SER A 236 -13.37 -3.34 -10.80
N GLY A 237 -14.08 -2.78 -11.78
CA GLY A 237 -13.44 -2.30 -13.00
C GLY A 237 -12.99 -3.40 -13.97
N GLN A 238 -13.67 -4.53 -14.02
CA GLN A 238 -13.36 -5.64 -14.96
C GLN A 238 -13.31 -5.20 -16.44
N HIS A 239 -13.98 -4.12 -16.79
CA HIS A 239 -13.98 -3.53 -18.14
C HIS A 239 -12.97 -2.38 -18.29
N LEU A 240 -12.23 -2.02 -17.23
CA LEU A 240 -11.22 -0.97 -17.24
C LEU A 240 -9.83 -1.56 -17.50
N ALA A 241 -8.92 -0.72 -17.99
CA ALA A 241 -7.53 -1.11 -18.24
C ALA A 241 -6.76 -1.55 -16.98
N ALA A 242 -7.31 -1.30 -15.78
CA ALA A 242 -6.70 -1.65 -14.50
C ALA A 242 -7.79 -2.10 -13.49
N PRO A 243 -8.23 -3.37 -13.52
CA PRO A 243 -9.15 -3.89 -12.52
C PRO A 243 -8.50 -3.88 -11.13
N ARG A 244 -9.33 -3.66 -10.10
CA ARG A 244 -8.87 -3.62 -8.71
C ARG A 244 -9.58 -4.68 -7.88
N VAL A 245 -8.82 -5.32 -7.00
CA VAL A 245 -9.32 -6.24 -5.98
C VAL A 245 -9.64 -5.45 -4.74
N ARG A 246 -10.80 -5.71 -4.15
CA ARG A 246 -11.20 -5.20 -2.83
C ARG A 246 -11.48 -6.40 -1.93
N LEU A 247 -10.75 -6.49 -0.84
CA LEU A 247 -11.00 -7.46 0.23
C LEU A 247 -11.48 -6.69 1.46
N THR A 248 -12.67 -7.05 1.94
CA THR A 248 -13.29 -6.44 3.13
C THR A 248 -13.48 -7.52 4.18
N VAL A 249 -13.04 -7.26 5.41
CA VAL A 249 -13.33 -8.07 6.59
C VAL A 249 -13.93 -7.18 7.66
N ARG A 250 -15.10 -7.56 8.16
CA ARG A 250 -15.81 -6.83 9.23
C ARG A 250 -16.39 -7.78 10.25
N ASP A 251 -16.54 -7.33 11.48
CA ASP A 251 -17.23 -8.03 12.55
C ASP A 251 -18.33 -7.16 13.20
N ASP A 252 -19.19 -7.77 14.02
CA ASP A 252 -20.26 -7.11 14.79
C ASP A 252 -19.92 -6.99 16.27
N GLY A 253 -18.67 -7.23 16.67
CA GLY A 253 -18.28 -7.22 18.06
C GLY A 253 -18.15 -5.83 18.68
N GLU A 254 -18.25 -5.72 19.98
CA GLU A 254 -17.98 -4.46 20.66
C GLU A 254 -16.50 -4.11 20.57
N SER A 255 -16.20 -2.93 20.03
CA SER A 255 -14.83 -2.45 19.85
C SER A 255 -14.21 -2.06 21.18
N ILE A 256 -13.19 -2.78 21.61
CA ILE A 256 -12.35 -2.37 22.73
C ILE A 256 -11.37 -1.31 22.20
N SER A 257 -11.70 -0.02 22.45
CA SER A 257 -10.85 1.17 22.26
C SER A 257 -10.09 1.28 20.91
N ALA A 258 -10.57 2.14 20.04
CA ALA A 258 -10.01 2.44 18.72
C ALA A 258 -8.51 2.80 18.70
N THR A 259 -7.99 3.38 19.77
CA THR A 259 -6.60 3.85 19.90
C THR A 259 -5.56 2.73 20.06
N GLN A 260 -5.94 1.53 20.51
CA GLN A 260 -5.01 0.39 20.62
C GLN A 260 -5.02 -0.50 19.38
N SER A 261 -6.11 -0.52 18.60
CA SER A 261 -6.25 -1.36 17.43
C SER A 261 -5.37 -0.93 16.25
N GLU A 262 -5.09 0.37 16.08
CA GLU A 262 -4.27 0.87 14.97
C GLU A 262 -2.76 0.64 15.14
N LYS A 263 -2.27 0.32 16.34
CA LYS A 263 -0.84 0.19 16.66
C LYS A 263 -0.33 -1.26 16.70
N GLY A 264 -1.14 -2.24 16.39
CA GLY A 264 -0.72 -3.65 16.36
C GLY A 264 0.30 -3.92 15.24
N LEU A 265 1.42 -4.60 15.57
CA LEU A 265 2.45 -5.00 14.59
C LEU A 265 1.86 -5.73 13.37
N GLY A 266 0.77 -6.48 13.53
CA GLY A 266 0.07 -7.20 12.47
C GLY A 266 -0.56 -6.27 11.43
N LEU A 267 -1.20 -5.17 11.86
CA LEU A 267 -1.82 -4.20 10.97
C LEU A 267 -0.78 -3.33 10.24
N ILE A 268 0.37 -3.07 10.85
CA ILE A 268 1.49 -2.39 10.19
C ILE A 268 2.00 -3.27 9.04
N GLY A 269 2.29 -4.54 9.30
CA GLY A 269 2.75 -5.48 8.27
C GLY A 269 1.70 -5.74 7.18
N LEU A 270 0.40 -5.64 7.50
CA LEU A 270 -0.67 -5.68 6.50
C LEU A 270 -0.61 -4.46 5.58
N ARG A 271 -0.48 -3.26 6.14
CA ARG A 271 -0.39 -2.02 5.38
C ARG A 271 0.80 -2.05 4.41
N GLU A 272 1.99 -2.42 4.92
CA GLU A 272 3.20 -2.55 4.11
C GLU A 272 3.02 -3.49 2.91
N ARG A 273 2.36 -4.66 3.11
CA ARG A 273 2.10 -5.62 2.03
C ARG A 273 1.15 -5.09 0.98
N VAL A 274 0.08 -4.42 1.40
CA VAL A 274 -0.92 -3.86 0.47
C VAL A 274 -0.34 -2.66 -0.29
N GLU A 275 0.41 -1.78 0.39
CA GLU A 275 1.14 -0.67 -0.24
C GLU A 275 2.18 -1.18 -1.24
N ALA A 276 2.87 -2.27 -0.93
CA ALA A 276 3.79 -2.94 -1.82
C ALA A 276 3.11 -3.43 -3.12
N LEU A 277 1.85 -3.82 -3.08
CA LEU A 277 1.03 -4.14 -4.26
C LEU A 277 0.50 -2.89 -4.99
N GLY A 278 0.86 -1.68 -4.56
CA GLY A 278 0.32 -0.43 -5.09
C GLY A 278 -1.11 -0.17 -4.64
N GLY A 279 -1.50 -0.73 -3.52
CA GLY A 279 -2.82 -0.63 -2.91
C GLY A 279 -2.87 0.29 -1.70
N GLU A 280 -4.04 0.30 -1.06
CA GLU A 280 -4.31 1.06 0.15
C GLU A 280 -5.13 0.23 1.14
N VAL A 281 -4.93 0.47 2.44
CA VAL A 281 -5.67 -0.16 3.53
C VAL A 281 -6.46 0.89 4.28
N MET A 282 -7.74 0.65 4.44
CA MET A 282 -8.62 1.44 5.31
C MET A 282 -9.02 0.60 6.51
N ILE A 283 -8.89 1.18 7.70
CA ILE A 283 -9.28 0.56 8.96
C ILE A 283 -10.28 1.50 9.62
N ARG A 284 -11.44 1.00 10.03
CA ARG A 284 -12.49 1.77 10.69
C ARG A 284 -13.06 0.97 11.86
N THR A 285 -13.41 1.68 12.90
CA THR A 285 -14.26 1.18 13.98
C THR A 285 -15.63 1.85 13.88
N SER A 286 -16.70 1.08 13.93
CA SER A 286 -18.05 1.63 13.88
C SER A 286 -18.46 2.18 15.24
N TYR A 287 -19.21 3.31 15.27
CA TYR A 287 -19.83 3.84 16.49
C TYR A 287 -20.87 2.91 17.10
N GLN A 288 -21.39 1.96 16.33
CA GLN A 288 -22.39 0.95 16.75
C GLN A 288 -21.74 -0.38 17.16
N GLY A 289 -20.42 -0.44 17.31
CA GLY A 289 -19.66 -1.65 17.49
C GLY A 289 -19.17 -2.24 16.15
N GLY A 290 -18.12 -3.05 16.22
CA GLY A 290 -17.53 -3.73 15.07
C GLY A 290 -16.27 -3.06 14.52
N PHE A 291 -15.35 -3.89 14.07
CA PHE A 291 -14.10 -3.53 13.42
C PHE A 291 -14.21 -3.85 11.94
N TRP A 292 -13.69 -2.95 11.10
CA TRP A 292 -13.75 -3.05 9.66
C TRP A 292 -12.39 -2.74 9.05
N VAL A 293 -11.90 -3.69 8.26
CA VAL A 293 -10.65 -3.57 7.50
C VAL A 293 -10.96 -3.81 6.04
N GLN A 294 -10.52 -2.90 5.20
CA GLN A 294 -10.60 -3.03 3.75
C GLN A 294 -9.24 -2.80 3.13
N ALA A 295 -8.80 -3.72 2.29
CA ALA A 295 -7.66 -3.55 1.40
C ALA A 295 -8.14 -3.43 -0.03
N GLN A 296 -7.53 -2.52 -0.80
CA GLN A 296 -7.78 -2.37 -2.22
C GLN A 296 -6.45 -2.24 -2.97
N PHE A 297 -6.23 -3.07 -3.99
CA PHE A 297 -5.01 -3.07 -4.79
C PHE A 297 -5.29 -3.44 -6.24
N PRO A 298 -4.42 -3.06 -7.21
CA PRO A 298 -4.56 -3.44 -8.61
C PRO A 298 -4.49 -4.96 -8.79
N LEU A 299 -5.34 -5.52 -9.64
CA LEU A 299 -5.24 -6.92 -10.03
C LEU A 299 -4.03 -7.08 -10.94
N GLN A 300 -3.08 -7.92 -10.53
CA GLN A 300 -1.90 -8.29 -11.32
C GLN A 300 -2.11 -9.69 -11.87
N CYS A 301 -2.18 -9.82 -13.19
CA CYS A 301 -2.17 -11.14 -13.81
C CYS A 301 -0.79 -11.79 -13.64
N PRO A 302 -0.72 -13.10 -13.36
CA PRO A 302 0.54 -13.83 -13.43
C PRO A 302 1.17 -13.69 -14.81
N GLU A 303 2.49 -13.48 -14.91
CA GLU A 303 3.23 -13.27 -16.16
C GLU A 303 3.23 -14.49 -17.14
N TYR A 304 2.49 -15.54 -16.85
CA TYR A 304 2.50 -16.81 -17.59
C TYR A 304 1.48 -16.94 -18.74
N TRP A 305 0.83 -15.83 -19.16
CA TRP A 305 -0.16 -15.85 -20.24
C TRP A 305 0.28 -15.04 -21.48
N HIS A 306 1.54 -15.23 -21.93
CA HIS A 306 1.99 -14.82 -23.26
C HIS A 306 2.48 -16.00 -24.08
#